data_72051568ec1704f9e2365df61944dcaf
#
_entry.id   72051568ec1704f9e2365df61944dcaf
#
_cell.length_a   1.000
_cell.length_b   1.000
_cell.length_c   1.000
_cell.angle_alpha   90.00
_cell.angle_beta   90.00
_cell.angle_gamma   90.00
#
_symmetry.space_group_name_H-M   'P 1'
#
loop_
_entity.id
_entity.type
_entity.pdbx_description
1 polymer ?
#
loop_
_entity_poly.entity_id
_entity_poly.type
_entity_poly.pdbx_seq_one_letter_code
_entity_poly.pdbx_strand_id
1 'polypeptide(L)'
;MRRVLVFLCVFVFSAPAFASDLPGEMLSFADALFQRGDYYRAITEYERVLFFHPDHHAAKTARYQIALSYLKGDRIDQAVSRFRSIAEKYGKEELGRKALFMVGEAYYQKADHAKAKEAFVSFLDSYPLDERADDARLRIGWSSLRRGDWRQAEAEFAKVPAGSRLYEEARGLAESAKLYPGIPKKSPSLAGGLSAVLPGSGQLYAGRPGDAAASFLLNGAFIWAAAEAFQNDNDVTGGILAFFEASWYLGNIYNAMGSVHKYNRQMEQEYLKEMQSRYSLSYSRSRSGHLLAFTLKF
;
A
#
# COMPACT_ATOMS: atom_id res chain seq x y z
N MET A 1 7.07 93.66 -26.96
CA MET A 1 6.55 92.56 -26.06
C MET A 1 6.54 91.27 -26.83
N ARG A 2 7.56 90.38 -26.62
CA ARG A 2 7.65 89.03 -27.24
C ARG A 2 7.03 88.06 -26.28
N ARG A 3 5.94 87.38 -26.72
CA ARG A 3 5.33 86.26 -25.97
C ARG A 3 6.08 84.97 -26.31
N VAL A 4 6.77 84.40 -25.35
CA VAL A 4 7.38 83.07 -25.45
C VAL A 4 6.30 82.03 -25.05
N LEU A 5 5.88 81.21 -26.01
CA LEU A 5 5.04 80.01 -25.75
C LEU A 5 5.95 78.85 -25.34
N VAL A 6 5.82 78.43 -24.10
CA VAL A 6 6.47 77.24 -23.61
C VAL A 6 5.56 76.05 -23.88
N PHE A 7 5.94 75.18 -24.82
CA PHE A 7 5.30 73.86 -25.01
C PHE A 7 5.79 72.85 -23.97
N LEU A 8 4.91 72.47 -23.05
CA LEU A 8 5.17 71.39 -22.11
C LEU A 8 4.84 70.06 -22.78
N CYS A 9 5.86 69.36 -23.29
CA CYS A 9 5.69 67.98 -23.76
C CYS A 9 5.58 67.03 -22.59
N VAL A 10 4.38 66.56 -22.28
CA VAL A 10 4.14 65.48 -21.31
C VAL A 10 4.45 64.14 -22.02
N PHE A 11 5.63 63.56 -21.77
CA PHE A 11 5.94 62.19 -22.15
C PHE A 11 5.20 61.22 -21.21
N VAL A 12 4.09 60.67 -21.70
CA VAL A 12 3.45 59.54 -21.03
C VAL A 12 4.28 58.30 -21.35
N PHE A 13 5.17 57.89 -20.43
CA PHE A 13 5.81 56.61 -20.48
C PHE A 13 4.76 55.53 -20.16
N SER A 14 4.17 54.95 -21.20
CA SER A 14 3.47 53.68 -21.06
C SER A 14 4.52 52.58 -20.86
N ALA A 15 4.83 52.27 -19.60
CA ALA A 15 5.57 51.05 -19.29
C ALA A 15 4.73 49.86 -19.80
N PRO A 16 5.35 48.91 -20.54
CA PRO A 16 4.62 47.71 -20.90
C PRO A 16 4.24 47.01 -19.57
N ALA A 17 2.94 46.95 -19.30
CA ALA A 17 2.42 46.13 -18.26
C ALA A 17 2.74 44.68 -18.66
N PHE A 18 3.86 44.13 -18.15
CA PHE A 18 4.02 42.69 -18.13
C PHE A 18 2.86 42.17 -17.30
N ALA A 19 1.83 41.66 -17.96
CA ALA A 19 0.77 40.95 -17.30
C ALA A 19 1.41 39.74 -16.64
N SER A 20 1.73 39.87 -15.36
CA SER A 20 2.22 38.76 -14.57
C SER A 20 1.16 37.66 -14.57
N ASP A 21 1.51 36.43 -14.91
CA ASP A 21 0.61 35.27 -14.75
C ASP A 21 0.48 34.96 -13.25
N LEU A 22 -0.21 35.83 -12.53
CA LEU A 22 -0.42 35.73 -11.09
C LEU A 22 -0.96 34.34 -10.68
N PRO A 23 -1.93 33.73 -11.40
CA PRO A 23 -2.36 32.36 -11.09
C PRO A 23 -1.25 31.32 -11.26
N GLY A 24 -0.39 31.46 -12.26
CA GLY A 24 0.78 30.60 -12.46
C GLY A 24 1.83 30.77 -11.36
N GLU A 25 2.09 32.01 -10.93
CA GLU A 25 3.00 32.29 -9.80
C GLU A 25 2.47 31.71 -8.49
N MET A 26 1.17 31.87 -8.20
CA MET A 26 0.52 31.26 -7.03
C MET A 26 0.59 29.73 -7.07
N LEU A 27 0.36 29.13 -8.24
CA LEU A 27 0.49 27.68 -8.44
C LEU A 27 1.93 27.23 -8.17
N SER A 28 2.92 27.93 -8.71
CA SER A 28 4.33 27.64 -8.52
C SER A 28 4.76 27.70 -7.04
N PHE A 29 4.24 28.66 -6.28
CA PHE A 29 4.47 28.75 -4.83
C PHE A 29 3.88 27.54 -4.09
N ALA A 30 2.64 27.15 -4.43
CA ALA A 30 2.00 25.96 -3.87
C ALA A 30 2.77 24.67 -4.21
N ASP A 31 3.28 24.56 -5.46
CA ASP A 31 4.13 23.46 -5.88
C ASP A 31 5.44 23.38 -5.08
N ALA A 32 6.04 24.53 -4.77
CA ALA A 32 7.24 24.58 -3.92
C ALA A 32 6.99 24.07 -2.49
N LEU A 33 5.83 24.38 -1.92
CA LEU A 33 5.41 23.81 -0.62
C LEU A 33 5.18 22.30 -0.70
N PHE A 34 4.51 21.84 -1.76
CA PHE A 34 4.29 20.42 -2.02
C PHE A 34 5.61 19.63 -2.11
N GLN A 35 6.59 20.14 -2.87
CA GLN A 35 7.92 19.50 -3.01
C GLN A 35 8.70 19.43 -1.70
N ARG A 36 8.46 20.38 -0.76
CA ARG A 36 9.04 20.36 0.59
C ARG A 36 8.32 19.41 1.54
N GLY A 37 7.22 18.76 1.09
CA GLY A 37 6.39 17.90 1.94
C GLY A 37 5.41 18.66 2.84
N ASP A 38 5.29 19.96 2.70
CA ASP A 38 4.32 20.78 3.44
C ASP A 38 2.95 20.73 2.76
N TYR A 39 2.36 19.54 2.78
CA TYR A 39 1.12 19.26 2.04
C TYR A 39 -0.06 20.07 2.54
N TYR A 40 -0.13 20.36 3.84
CA TYR A 40 -1.24 21.13 4.40
C TYR A 40 -1.24 22.58 3.88
N ARG A 41 -0.08 23.24 3.90
CA ARG A 41 0.03 24.59 3.36
C ARG A 41 -0.08 24.61 1.84
N ALA A 42 0.45 23.60 1.15
CA ALA A 42 0.28 23.47 -0.28
C ALA A 42 -1.21 23.42 -0.67
N ILE A 43 -2.04 22.64 0.05
CA ILE A 43 -3.50 22.59 -0.18
C ILE A 43 -4.11 23.97 -0.06
N THR A 44 -3.77 24.72 1.00
CA THR A 44 -4.30 26.09 1.21
C THR A 44 -3.97 27.01 0.04
N GLU A 45 -2.73 26.97 -0.46
CA GLU A 45 -2.31 27.82 -1.58
C GLU A 45 -2.94 27.36 -2.91
N TYR A 46 -3.10 26.06 -3.15
CA TYR A 46 -3.87 25.58 -4.31
C TYR A 46 -5.34 25.98 -4.22
N GLU A 47 -5.97 25.94 -3.04
CA GLU A 47 -7.36 26.40 -2.85
C GLU A 47 -7.49 27.90 -3.09
N ARG A 48 -6.47 28.72 -2.78
CA ARG A 48 -6.44 30.15 -3.16
C ARG A 48 -6.45 30.33 -4.67
N VAL A 49 -5.69 29.54 -5.43
CA VAL A 49 -5.76 29.58 -6.91
C VAL A 49 -7.18 29.28 -7.38
N LEU A 50 -7.85 28.29 -6.80
CA LEU A 50 -9.22 27.93 -7.17
C LEU A 50 -10.25 28.99 -6.82
N PHE A 51 -10.04 29.70 -5.71
CA PHE A 51 -10.96 30.74 -5.24
C PHE A 51 -10.87 32.01 -6.09
N PHE A 52 -9.63 32.48 -6.34
CA PHE A 52 -9.45 33.73 -7.05
C PHE A 52 -9.47 33.58 -8.58
N HIS A 53 -9.13 32.40 -9.10
CA HIS A 53 -8.99 32.15 -10.53
C HIS A 53 -9.63 30.81 -10.97
N PRO A 54 -10.95 30.60 -10.71
CA PRO A 54 -11.61 29.30 -10.91
C PRO A 54 -11.62 28.82 -12.36
N ASP A 55 -11.60 29.76 -13.32
CA ASP A 55 -11.69 29.51 -14.76
C ASP A 55 -10.32 29.52 -15.47
N HIS A 56 -9.25 29.84 -14.74
CA HIS A 56 -7.91 29.83 -15.29
C HIS A 56 -7.42 28.41 -15.50
N HIS A 57 -6.57 28.17 -16.51
CA HIS A 57 -6.02 26.82 -16.77
C HIS A 57 -5.30 26.22 -15.56
N ALA A 58 -4.64 27.05 -14.72
CA ALA A 58 -4.02 26.64 -13.47
C ALA A 58 -5.00 25.95 -12.48
N ALA A 59 -6.30 26.28 -12.56
CA ALA A 59 -7.31 25.67 -11.69
C ALA A 59 -7.45 24.15 -11.89
N LYS A 60 -7.28 23.64 -13.11
CA LYS A 60 -7.29 22.20 -13.38
C LYS A 60 -6.12 21.51 -12.62
N THR A 61 -4.93 22.06 -12.74
CA THR A 61 -3.73 21.59 -12.05
C THR A 61 -3.87 21.68 -10.54
N ALA A 62 -4.35 22.83 -10.02
CA ALA A 62 -4.56 23.03 -8.59
C ALA A 62 -5.50 21.96 -7.99
N ARG A 63 -6.63 21.64 -8.65
CA ARG A 63 -7.57 20.59 -8.21
C ARG A 63 -6.87 19.24 -8.05
N TYR A 64 -6.07 18.86 -9.05
CA TYR A 64 -5.33 17.60 -9.02
C TYR A 64 -4.26 17.59 -7.93
N GLN A 65 -3.52 18.66 -7.78
CA GLN A 65 -2.48 18.79 -6.77
C GLN A 65 -3.03 18.80 -5.33
N ILE A 66 -4.23 19.35 -5.10
CA ILE A 66 -4.95 19.21 -3.81
C ILE A 66 -5.20 17.73 -3.50
N ALA A 67 -5.75 16.98 -4.46
CA ALA A 67 -6.00 15.56 -4.28
C ALA A 67 -4.70 14.77 -4.00
N LEU A 68 -3.64 15.09 -4.74
CA LEU A 68 -2.32 14.48 -4.56
C LEU A 68 -1.68 14.87 -3.22
N SER A 69 -1.87 16.11 -2.76
CA SER A 69 -1.40 16.57 -1.45
C SER A 69 -2.08 15.81 -0.31
N TYR A 70 -3.39 15.56 -0.41
CA TYR A 70 -4.09 14.70 0.54
C TYR A 70 -3.52 13.28 0.54
N LEU A 71 -3.26 12.70 -0.65
CA LEU A 71 -2.69 11.37 -0.79
C LEU A 71 -1.29 11.27 -0.16
N LYS A 72 -0.43 12.25 -0.45
CA LYS A 72 0.94 12.31 0.09
C LYS A 72 0.98 12.60 1.60
N GLY A 73 -0.01 13.32 2.10
CA GLY A 73 -0.21 13.59 3.52
C GLY A 73 -0.94 12.47 4.28
N ASP A 74 -1.07 11.27 3.67
CA ASP A 74 -1.73 10.09 4.22
C ASP A 74 -3.23 10.30 4.59
N ARG A 75 -3.87 11.29 3.97
CA ARG A 75 -5.29 11.59 4.12
C ARG A 75 -6.09 10.93 2.99
N ILE A 76 -6.09 9.62 2.97
CA ILE A 76 -6.52 8.80 1.83
C ILE A 76 -8.00 9.04 1.47
N ASP A 77 -8.89 9.12 2.45
CA ASP A 77 -10.32 9.27 2.19
C ASP A 77 -10.63 10.64 1.54
N GLN A 78 -9.92 11.71 1.94
CA GLN A 78 -10.01 13.01 1.30
C GLN A 78 -9.43 12.97 -0.13
N ALA A 79 -8.29 12.31 -0.32
CA ALA A 79 -7.69 12.13 -1.64
C ALA A 79 -8.65 11.41 -2.59
N VAL A 80 -9.25 10.30 -2.17
CA VAL A 80 -10.25 9.54 -2.95
C VAL A 80 -11.44 10.41 -3.31
N SER A 81 -12.00 11.17 -2.36
CA SER A 81 -13.12 12.08 -2.61
C SER A 81 -12.78 13.13 -3.67
N ARG A 82 -11.59 13.75 -3.55
CA ARG A 82 -11.13 14.77 -4.51
C ARG A 82 -10.85 14.16 -5.89
N PHE A 83 -10.19 13.01 -5.98
CA PHE A 83 -9.95 12.33 -7.26
C PHE A 83 -11.25 11.92 -7.95
N ARG A 84 -12.24 11.41 -7.22
CA ARG A 84 -13.57 11.09 -7.78
C ARG A 84 -14.26 12.35 -8.35
N SER A 85 -14.27 13.45 -7.60
CA SER A 85 -14.84 14.71 -8.08
C SER A 85 -14.14 15.22 -9.35
N ILE A 86 -12.81 15.03 -9.46
CA ILE A 86 -12.07 15.38 -10.69
C ILE A 86 -12.47 14.44 -11.84
N ALA A 87 -12.56 13.14 -11.59
CA ALA A 87 -12.96 12.15 -12.59
C ALA A 87 -14.38 12.43 -13.12
N GLU A 88 -15.32 12.75 -12.25
CA GLU A 88 -16.68 13.14 -12.62
C GLU A 88 -16.71 14.44 -13.43
N LYS A 89 -15.99 15.48 -12.97
CA LYS A 89 -15.99 16.79 -13.62
C LYS A 89 -15.35 16.80 -15.00
N TYR A 90 -14.24 16.07 -15.17
CA TYR A 90 -13.44 16.09 -16.40
C TYR A 90 -13.65 14.87 -17.29
N GLY A 91 -14.38 13.86 -16.81
CA GLY A 91 -14.82 12.69 -17.60
C GLY A 91 -13.71 12.09 -18.43
N LYS A 92 -13.89 12.08 -19.77
CA LYS A 92 -12.96 11.47 -20.73
C LYS A 92 -11.69 12.29 -21.02
N GLU A 93 -11.56 13.49 -20.47
CA GLU A 93 -10.31 14.25 -20.57
C GLU A 93 -9.18 13.48 -19.88
N GLU A 94 -7.93 13.76 -20.26
CA GLU A 94 -6.75 13.14 -19.66
C GLU A 94 -6.73 13.27 -18.12
N LEU A 95 -7.10 14.44 -17.62
CA LEU A 95 -7.16 14.70 -16.18
C LEU A 95 -8.21 13.82 -15.48
N GLY A 96 -9.38 13.60 -16.08
CA GLY A 96 -10.44 12.77 -15.53
C GLY A 96 -10.02 11.30 -15.48
N ARG A 97 -9.44 10.78 -16.57
CA ARG A 97 -8.93 9.41 -16.65
C ARG A 97 -7.81 9.18 -15.62
N LYS A 98 -6.85 10.11 -15.54
CA LYS A 98 -5.77 10.07 -14.56
C LYS A 98 -6.31 10.09 -13.13
N ALA A 99 -7.30 10.92 -12.83
CA ALA A 99 -7.91 10.98 -11.51
C ALA A 99 -8.62 9.67 -11.14
N LEU A 100 -9.35 9.03 -12.08
CA LEU A 100 -9.99 7.75 -11.82
C LEU A 100 -8.97 6.65 -11.51
N PHE A 101 -7.86 6.61 -12.24
CA PHE A 101 -6.74 5.70 -11.93
C PHE A 101 -6.17 5.95 -10.52
N MET A 102 -6.01 7.22 -10.13
CA MET A 102 -5.49 7.61 -8.82
C MET A 102 -6.41 7.23 -7.65
N VAL A 103 -7.70 7.02 -7.88
CA VAL A 103 -8.60 6.43 -6.86
C VAL A 103 -8.13 5.02 -6.50
N GLY A 104 -7.77 4.22 -7.49
CA GLY A 104 -7.19 2.87 -7.27
C GLY A 104 -5.87 2.92 -6.51
N GLU A 105 -4.96 3.82 -6.91
CA GLU A 105 -3.67 4.02 -6.23
C GLU A 105 -3.84 4.47 -4.77
N ALA A 106 -4.81 5.34 -4.48
CA ALA A 106 -5.10 5.79 -3.13
C ALA A 106 -5.56 4.63 -2.23
N TYR A 107 -6.48 3.79 -2.69
CA TYR A 107 -6.89 2.60 -1.95
C TYR A 107 -5.76 1.57 -1.82
N TYR A 108 -4.92 1.43 -2.86
CA TYR A 108 -3.75 0.54 -2.80
C TYR A 108 -2.75 0.99 -1.73
N GLN A 109 -2.48 2.30 -1.63
CA GLN A 109 -1.64 2.88 -0.57
C GLN A 109 -2.22 2.66 0.82
N LYS A 110 -3.56 2.76 0.98
CA LYS A 110 -4.27 2.45 2.23
C LYS A 110 -4.22 0.97 2.62
N ALA A 111 -3.67 0.11 1.76
CA ALA A 111 -3.72 -1.35 1.86
C ALA A 111 -5.17 -1.92 1.83
N ASP A 112 -6.15 -1.13 1.37
CA ASP A 112 -7.51 -1.62 1.07
C ASP A 112 -7.52 -2.25 -0.32
N HIS A 113 -6.90 -3.44 -0.40
CA HIS A 113 -6.70 -4.14 -1.67
C HIS A 113 -8.01 -4.57 -2.34
N ALA A 114 -9.10 -4.66 -1.58
CA ALA A 114 -10.42 -4.93 -2.14
C ALA A 114 -10.91 -3.74 -2.96
N LYS A 115 -10.96 -2.55 -2.34
CA LYS A 115 -11.40 -1.33 -3.02
C LYS A 115 -10.43 -0.87 -4.10
N ALA A 116 -9.11 -1.09 -3.91
CA ALA A 116 -8.12 -0.83 -4.94
C ALA A 116 -8.43 -1.62 -6.22
N LYS A 117 -8.66 -2.93 -6.09
CA LYS A 117 -9.04 -3.80 -7.21
C LYS A 117 -10.33 -3.32 -7.89
N GLU A 118 -11.39 -3.02 -7.12
CA GLU A 118 -12.66 -2.52 -7.66
C GLU A 118 -12.46 -1.22 -8.46
N ALA A 119 -11.67 -0.28 -7.93
CA ALA A 119 -11.38 0.98 -8.60
C ALA A 119 -10.60 0.78 -9.92
N PHE A 120 -9.60 -0.11 -9.94
CA PHE A 120 -8.85 -0.40 -11.16
C PHE A 120 -9.68 -1.16 -12.20
N VAL A 121 -10.57 -2.07 -11.77
CA VAL A 121 -11.53 -2.73 -12.67
C VAL A 121 -12.46 -1.68 -13.30
N SER A 122 -13.04 -0.78 -12.49
CA SER A 122 -13.87 0.31 -12.99
C SER A 122 -13.12 1.23 -13.96
N PHE A 123 -11.83 1.47 -13.72
CA PHE A 123 -10.99 2.22 -14.64
C PHE A 123 -10.83 1.48 -15.98
N LEU A 124 -10.54 0.17 -15.96
CA LEU A 124 -10.37 -0.64 -17.18
C LEU A 124 -11.68 -0.77 -17.98
N ASP A 125 -12.82 -0.90 -17.28
CA ASP A 125 -14.14 -0.95 -17.92
C ASP A 125 -14.46 0.36 -18.65
N SER A 126 -14.06 1.49 -18.06
CA SER A 126 -14.29 2.82 -18.64
C SER A 126 -13.27 3.19 -19.71
N TYR A 127 -12.03 2.75 -19.57
CA TYR A 127 -10.88 3.17 -20.39
C TYR A 127 -9.93 2.01 -20.73
N PRO A 128 -10.39 0.98 -21.47
CA PRO A 128 -9.60 -0.24 -21.72
C PRO A 128 -8.34 -0.01 -22.57
N LEU A 129 -8.29 1.09 -23.34
CA LEU A 129 -7.19 1.47 -24.23
C LEU A 129 -6.35 2.62 -23.70
N ASP A 130 -6.53 3.04 -22.44
CA ASP A 130 -5.71 4.07 -21.82
C ASP A 130 -4.26 3.58 -21.64
N GLU A 131 -3.30 4.48 -21.71
CA GLU A 131 -1.87 4.18 -21.52
C GLU A 131 -1.56 3.52 -20.16
N ARG A 132 -2.43 3.74 -19.16
CA ARG A 132 -2.36 3.17 -17.80
C ARG A 132 -3.10 1.85 -17.64
N ALA A 133 -3.72 1.32 -18.71
CA ALA A 133 -4.50 0.09 -18.63
C ALA A 133 -3.65 -1.12 -18.17
N ASP A 134 -2.42 -1.22 -18.65
CA ASP A 134 -1.53 -2.31 -18.24
C ASP A 134 -1.00 -2.11 -16.82
N ASP A 135 -0.72 -0.88 -16.40
CA ASP A 135 -0.43 -0.56 -15.00
C ASP A 135 -1.61 -0.95 -14.09
N ALA A 136 -2.85 -0.66 -14.50
CA ALA A 136 -4.05 -1.07 -13.76
C ALA A 136 -4.17 -2.60 -13.63
N ARG A 137 -3.91 -3.36 -14.70
CA ARG A 137 -3.88 -4.84 -14.65
C ARG A 137 -2.84 -5.36 -13.66
N LEU A 138 -1.63 -4.79 -13.67
CA LEU A 138 -0.61 -5.12 -12.67
C LEU A 138 -1.08 -4.81 -11.25
N ARG A 139 -1.73 -3.66 -11.02
CA ARG A 139 -2.28 -3.29 -9.71
C ARG A 139 -3.39 -4.22 -9.24
N ILE A 140 -4.25 -4.69 -10.14
CA ILE A 140 -5.28 -5.70 -9.83
C ILE A 140 -4.60 -7.01 -9.43
N GLY A 141 -3.59 -7.46 -10.18
CA GLY A 141 -2.81 -8.65 -9.87
C GLY A 141 -2.16 -8.56 -8.50
N TRP A 142 -1.45 -7.48 -8.20
CA TRP A 142 -0.85 -7.23 -6.90
C TRP A 142 -1.87 -7.15 -5.76
N SER A 143 -3.03 -6.50 -5.99
CA SER A 143 -4.11 -6.44 -5.01
C SER A 143 -4.67 -7.84 -4.71
N SER A 144 -4.76 -8.70 -5.73
CA SER A 144 -5.19 -10.09 -5.59
C SER A 144 -4.16 -10.91 -4.80
N LEU A 145 -2.85 -10.77 -5.09
CA LEU A 145 -1.78 -11.41 -4.31
C LEU A 145 -1.84 -11.03 -2.83
N ARG A 146 -2.00 -9.75 -2.53
CA ARG A 146 -2.09 -9.25 -1.14
C ARG A 146 -3.30 -9.80 -0.38
N ARG A 147 -4.32 -10.26 -1.09
CA ARG A 147 -5.50 -10.93 -0.54
C ARG A 147 -5.39 -12.45 -0.50
N GLY A 148 -4.28 -13.01 -0.97
CA GLY A 148 -4.07 -14.45 -1.06
C GLY A 148 -4.75 -15.10 -2.26
N ASP A 149 -5.22 -14.33 -3.23
CA ASP A 149 -5.90 -14.85 -4.44
C ASP A 149 -4.90 -14.98 -5.60
N TRP A 150 -4.05 -16.00 -5.49
CA TRP A 150 -2.93 -16.23 -6.40
C TRP A 150 -3.37 -16.59 -7.81
N ARG A 151 -4.45 -17.36 -7.94
CA ARG A 151 -5.01 -17.73 -9.27
C ARG A 151 -5.52 -16.51 -10.01
N GLN A 152 -6.21 -15.62 -9.31
CA GLN A 152 -6.69 -14.40 -9.93
C GLN A 152 -5.52 -13.47 -10.28
N ALA A 153 -4.50 -13.39 -9.43
CA ALA A 153 -3.31 -12.60 -9.73
C ALA A 153 -2.61 -13.10 -11.00
N GLU A 154 -2.38 -14.41 -11.13
CA GLU A 154 -1.83 -15.04 -12.33
C GLU A 154 -2.64 -14.63 -13.57
N ALA A 155 -3.97 -14.78 -13.51
CA ALA A 155 -4.86 -14.46 -14.62
C ALA A 155 -4.81 -12.96 -15.00
N GLU A 156 -4.70 -12.04 -14.03
CA GLU A 156 -4.62 -10.61 -14.32
C GLU A 156 -3.28 -10.21 -14.92
N PHE A 157 -2.18 -10.75 -14.41
CA PHE A 157 -0.85 -10.51 -15.00
C PHE A 157 -0.76 -11.05 -16.44
N ALA A 158 -1.35 -12.20 -16.70
CA ALA A 158 -1.36 -12.80 -18.05
C ALA A 158 -2.17 -12.00 -19.10
N LYS A 159 -3.04 -11.07 -18.67
CA LYS A 159 -3.78 -10.17 -19.57
C LYS A 159 -2.96 -9.02 -20.15
N VAL A 160 -1.74 -8.79 -19.67
CA VAL A 160 -0.86 -7.75 -20.19
C VAL A 160 -0.32 -8.21 -21.56
N PRO A 161 -0.58 -7.45 -22.65
CA PRO A 161 -0.25 -7.90 -24.01
C PRO A 161 1.25 -7.86 -24.28
N ALA A 162 1.72 -8.73 -25.19
CA ALA A 162 3.14 -8.86 -25.57
C ALA A 162 3.78 -7.54 -26.10
N GLY A 163 2.95 -6.62 -26.63
CA GLY A 163 3.43 -5.30 -27.07
C GLY A 163 3.57 -4.26 -25.97
N SER A 164 3.17 -4.59 -24.74
CA SER A 164 3.28 -3.68 -23.59
C SER A 164 4.73 -3.57 -23.10
N ARG A 165 5.11 -2.37 -22.67
CA ARG A 165 6.38 -2.15 -21.94
C ARG A 165 6.49 -2.97 -20.64
N LEU A 166 5.34 -3.41 -20.10
CA LEU A 166 5.22 -4.16 -18.84
C LEU A 166 5.10 -5.68 -19.06
N TYR A 167 5.17 -6.15 -20.31
CA TYR A 167 4.92 -7.54 -20.63
C TYR A 167 5.86 -8.52 -19.93
N GLU A 168 7.18 -8.28 -19.98
CA GLU A 168 8.16 -9.18 -19.35
C GLU A 168 8.01 -9.20 -17.82
N GLU A 169 7.71 -8.05 -17.21
CA GLU A 169 7.39 -7.97 -15.78
C GLU A 169 6.13 -8.76 -15.45
N ALA A 170 5.05 -8.51 -16.20
CA ALA A 170 3.77 -9.19 -16.00
C ALA A 170 3.86 -10.70 -16.19
N ARG A 171 4.60 -11.15 -17.22
CA ARG A 171 4.83 -12.58 -17.47
C ARG A 171 5.56 -13.24 -16.30
N GLY A 172 6.63 -12.63 -15.83
CA GLY A 172 7.39 -13.16 -14.70
C GLY A 172 6.59 -13.15 -13.39
N LEU A 173 5.72 -12.14 -13.19
CA LEU A 173 4.78 -12.11 -12.06
C LEU A 173 3.73 -13.21 -12.17
N ALA A 174 3.20 -13.48 -13.37
CA ALA A 174 2.24 -14.56 -13.59
C ALA A 174 2.87 -15.93 -13.31
N GLU A 175 4.09 -16.19 -13.81
CA GLU A 175 4.84 -17.41 -13.53
C GLU A 175 5.10 -17.58 -12.02
N SER A 176 5.50 -16.51 -11.34
CA SER A 176 5.71 -16.54 -9.89
C SER A 176 4.40 -16.80 -9.13
N ALA A 177 3.29 -16.17 -9.52
CA ALA A 177 1.99 -16.41 -8.91
C ALA A 177 1.55 -17.88 -9.09
N LYS A 178 1.82 -18.50 -10.24
CA LYS A 178 1.56 -19.90 -10.52
C LYS A 178 2.35 -20.85 -9.63
N LEU A 179 3.58 -20.48 -9.25
CA LEU A 179 4.45 -21.28 -8.39
C LEU A 179 4.10 -21.21 -6.90
N TYR A 180 3.29 -20.25 -6.48
CA TYR A 180 2.91 -20.04 -5.08
C TYR A 180 2.33 -21.27 -4.38
N PRO A 181 1.46 -22.10 -4.99
CA PRO A 181 0.95 -23.31 -4.33
C PRO A 181 2.05 -24.29 -3.89
N GLY A 182 3.25 -24.20 -4.49
CA GLY A 182 4.41 -25.00 -4.15
C GLY A 182 5.21 -24.51 -2.93
N ILE A 183 4.84 -23.36 -2.33
CA ILE A 183 5.53 -22.89 -1.12
C ILE A 183 5.28 -23.87 0.03
N PRO A 184 6.35 -24.35 0.70
CA PRO A 184 6.22 -25.28 1.81
C PRO A 184 5.42 -24.67 2.95
N LYS A 185 4.27 -25.27 3.26
CA LYS A 185 3.45 -24.88 4.42
C LYS A 185 3.46 -25.99 5.46
N LYS A 186 3.53 -25.59 6.72
CA LYS A 186 3.40 -26.51 7.86
C LYS A 186 1.92 -26.64 8.25
N SER A 187 1.56 -27.79 8.82
CA SER A 187 0.19 -28.08 9.29
C SER A 187 -0.01 -27.61 10.73
N PRO A 188 -0.93 -26.66 11.01
CA PRO A 188 -1.25 -26.26 12.38
C PRO A 188 -1.83 -27.41 13.21
N SER A 189 -2.68 -28.26 12.62
CA SER A 189 -3.26 -29.42 13.30
C SER A 189 -2.20 -30.46 13.69
N LEU A 190 -1.19 -30.67 12.84
CA LEU A 190 -0.06 -31.53 13.18
C LEU A 190 0.74 -30.96 14.37
N ALA A 191 1.01 -29.65 14.39
CA ALA A 191 1.68 -29.00 15.51
C ALA A 191 0.89 -29.14 16.82
N GLY A 192 -0.43 -28.96 16.76
CA GLY A 192 -1.32 -29.16 17.90
C GLY A 192 -1.30 -30.63 18.40
N GLY A 193 -1.41 -31.59 17.49
CA GLY A 193 -1.35 -33.01 17.79
C GLY A 193 -0.02 -33.44 18.40
N LEU A 194 1.10 -32.95 17.84
CA LEU A 194 2.42 -33.17 18.41
C LEU A 194 2.52 -32.62 19.85
N SER A 195 2.09 -31.39 20.10
CA SER A 195 2.09 -30.78 21.44
C SER A 195 1.12 -31.44 22.40
N ALA A 196 0.05 -32.09 21.91
CA ALA A 196 -0.87 -32.87 22.71
C ALA A 196 -0.29 -34.22 23.17
N VAL A 197 0.74 -34.72 22.50
CA VAL A 197 1.49 -35.93 22.91
C VAL A 197 2.69 -35.56 23.77
N LEU A 198 3.45 -34.54 23.35
CA LEU A 198 4.66 -34.11 24.07
C LEU A 198 4.69 -32.56 24.07
N PRO A 199 4.55 -31.90 25.23
CA PRO A 199 4.63 -30.44 25.31
C PRO A 199 5.90 -29.89 24.67
N GLY A 200 5.75 -28.87 23.83
CA GLY A 200 6.88 -28.25 23.13
C GLY A 200 7.20 -28.84 21.74
N SER A 201 6.80 -30.08 21.44
CA SER A 201 7.13 -30.70 20.15
C SER A 201 6.49 -30.01 18.95
N GLY A 202 5.30 -29.44 19.09
CA GLY A 202 4.65 -28.63 18.05
C GLY A 202 5.36 -27.30 17.83
N GLN A 203 5.91 -26.65 18.87
CA GLN A 203 6.74 -25.46 18.75
C GLN A 203 8.06 -25.79 18.04
N LEU A 204 8.67 -26.96 18.37
CA LEU A 204 9.84 -27.41 17.65
C LEU A 204 9.56 -27.67 16.17
N TYR A 205 8.44 -28.32 15.85
CA TYR A 205 7.96 -28.49 14.47
C TYR A 205 7.75 -27.12 13.77
N ALA A 206 7.26 -26.11 14.48
CA ALA A 206 7.12 -24.74 13.95
C ALA A 206 8.45 -24.02 13.73
N GLY A 207 9.60 -24.58 14.17
CA GLY A 207 10.92 -23.97 14.08
C GLY A 207 11.24 -23.02 15.24
N ARG A 208 10.63 -23.22 16.42
CA ARG A 208 10.79 -22.40 17.63
C ARG A 208 11.38 -23.19 18.80
N PRO A 209 12.67 -23.56 18.74
CA PRO A 209 13.28 -24.45 19.72
C PRO A 209 13.31 -23.87 21.13
N GLY A 210 13.46 -22.54 21.30
CA GLY A 210 13.43 -21.90 22.62
C GLY A 210 12.06 -22.02 23.28
N ASP A 211 10.97 -21.80 22.55
CA ASP A 211 9.61 -21.96 23.05
C ASP A 211 9.29 -23.44 23.31
N ALA A 212 9.85 -24.36 22.50
CA ALA A 212 9.71 -25.78 22.68
C ALA A 212 10.34 -26.24 24.02
N ALA A 213 11.56 -25.81 24.30
CA ALA A 213 12.23 -26.10 25.54
C ALA A 213 11.50 -25.55 26.77
N ALA A 214 11.07 -24.26 26.68
CA ALA A 214 10.30 -23.63 27.76
C ALA A 214 8.99 -24.38 28.03
N SER A 215 8.24 -24.72 26.96
CA SER A 215 6.99 -25.48 27.09
C SER A 215 7.22 -26.87 27.72
N PHE A 216 8.25 -27.59 27.27
CA PHE A 216 8.57 -28.92 27.80
C PHE A 216 8.92 -28.85 29.29
N LEU A 217 9.84 -27.94 29.67
CA LEU A 217 10.30 -27.82 31.06
C LEU A 217 9.19 -27.36 32.00
N LEU A 218 8.38 -26.39 31.62
CA LEU A 218 7.32 -25.88 32.46
C LEU A 218 6.20 -26.92 32.68
N ASN A 219 5.70 -27.54 31.60
CA ASN A 219 4.68 -28.60 31.74
C ASN A 219 5.26 -29.79 32.52
N GLY A 220 6.51 -30.22 32.27
CA GLY A 220 7.15 -31.29 33.02
C GLY A 220 7.26 -30.97 34.51
N ALA A 221 7.64 -29.74 34.87
CA ALA A 221 7.75 -29.32 36.26
C ALA A 221 6.40 -29.31 36.98
N PHE A 222 5.32 -28.82 36.33
CA PHE A 222 3.98 -28.82 36.92
C PHE A 222 3.42 -30.24 37.07
N ILE A 223 3.60 -31.09 36.06
CA ILE A 223 3.17 -32.50 36.13
C ILE A 223 3.91 -33.21 37.26
N TRP A 224 5.23 -33.01 37.36
CA TRP A 224 6.01 -33.60 38.43
C TRP A 224 5.60 -33.10 39.82
N ALA A 225 5.42 -31.78 39.99
CA ALA A 225 5.00 -31.17 41.25
C ALA A 225 3.60 -31.66 41.69
N ALA A 226 2.66 -31.79 40.72
CA ALA A 226 1.35 -32.35 41.01
C ALA A 226 1.41 -33.80 41.46
N ALA A 227 2.21 -34.64 40.78
CA ALA A 227 2.44 -36.04 41.13
C ALA A 227 3.08 -36.18 42.52
N GLU A 228 4.09 -35.38 42.83
CA GLU A 228 4.75 -35.36 44.16
C GLU A 228 3.79 -34.96 45.26
N ALA A 229 2.89 -33.94 45.03
CA ALA A 229 1.89 -33.54 46.01
C ALA A 229 0.91 -34.69 46.31
N PHE A 230 0.45 -35.42 45.30
CA PHE A 230 -0.44 -36.58 45.49
C PHE A 230 0.25 -37.74 46.21
N GLN A 231 1.55 -37.98 45.93
CA GLN A 231 2.32 -39.04 46.61
C GLN A 231 2.56 -38.76 48.11
N ASN A 232 2.54 -37.47 48.49
CA ASN A 232 2.70 -37.03 49.87
C ASN A 232 1.35 -36.73 50.58
N ASP A 233 0.26 -37.36 50.15
CA ASP A 233 -1.11 -37.21 50.70
C ASP A 233 -1.62 -35.77 50.73
N ASN A 234 -1.07 -34.87 49.86
CA ASN A 234 -1.51 -33.47 49.78
C ASN A 234 -2.42 -33.29 48.56
N ASP A 235 -3.60 -33.90 48.61
CA ASP A 235 -4.57 -33.92 47.49
C ASP A 235 -5.06 -32.56 47.08
N VAL A 236 -5.20 -31.61 48.03
CA VAL A 236 -5.64 -30.23 47.68
C VAL A 236 -4.62 -29.53 46.81
N THR A 237 -3.37 -29.57 47.20
CA THR A 237 -2.29 -28.95 46.42
C THR A 237 -2.10 -29.67 45.06
N GLY A 238 -2.12 -31.02 45.07
CA GLY A 238 -2.06 -31.82 43.85
C GLY A 238 -3.19 -31.47 42.87
N GLY A 239 -4.43 -31.34 43.37
CA GLY A 239 -5.56 -30.97 42.55
C GLY A 239 -5.49 -29.55 41.98
N ILE A 240 -5.02 -28.60 42.76
CA ILE A 240 -4.78 -27.21 42.27
C ILE A 240 -3.72 -27.21 41.16
N LEU A 241 -2.58 -27.85 41.38
CA LEU A 241 -1.50 -27.94 40.40
C LEU A 241 -1.97 -28.62 39.10
N ALA A 242 -2.69 -29.73 39.21
CA ALA A 242 -3.22 -30.45 38.06
C ALA A 242 -4.26 -29.62 37.29
N PHE A 243 -5.09 -28.84 37.95
CA PHE A 243 -6.03 -27.93 37.30
C PHE A 243 -5.35 -26.81 36.53
N PHE A 244 -4.34 -26.19 37.13
CA PHE A 244 -3.53 -25.17 36.42
C PHE A 244 -2.76 -25.76 35.26
N GLU A 245 -2.16 -26.94 35.43
CA GLU A 245 -1.42 -27.65 34.38
C GLU A 245 -2.34 -27.99 33.20
N ALA A 246 -3.51 -28.54 33.44
CA ALA A 246 -4.47 -28.87 32.37
C ALA A 246 -4.81 -27.65 31.55
N SER A 247 -5.05 -26.49 32.18
CA SER A 247 -5.33 -25.23 31.50
C SER A 247 -4.12 -24.72 30.69
N TRP A 248 -2.94 -24.81 31.30
CA TRP A 248 -1.67 -24.41 30.65
C TRP A 248 -1.33 -25.33 29.49
N TYR A 249 -1.53 -26.64 29.64
CA TYR A 249 -1.32 -27.63 28.62
C TYR A 249 -2.15 -27.38 27.36
N LEU A 250 -3.44 -27.12 27.54
CA LEU A 250 -4.32 -26.73 26.43
C LEU A 250 -3.83 -25.45 25.74
N GLY A 251 -3.45 -24.44 26.53
CA GLY A 251 -2.87 -23.19 26.02
C GLY A 251 -1.60 -23.44 25.20
N ASN A 252 -0.75 -24.40 25.61
CA ASN A 252 0.46 -24.79 24.90
C ASN A 252 0.16 -25.44 23.53
N ILE A 253 -0.88 -26.28 23.43
CA ILE A 253 -1.35 -26.84 22.17
C ILE A 253 -1.78 -25.74 21.20
N TYR A 254 -2.61 -24.79 21.65
CA TYR A 254 -3.02 -23.64 20.82
C TYR A 254 -1.86 -22.73 20.43
N ASN A 255 -0.88 -22.55 21.32
CA ASN A 255 0.35 -21.79 21.02
C ASN A 255 1.16 -22.45 19.91
N ALA A 256 1.28 -23.78 19.90
CA ALA A 256 1.95 -24.52 18.84
C ALA A 256 1.28 -24.32 17.49
N MET A 257 -0.06 -24.43 17.43
CA MET A 257 -0.85 -24.15 16.21
C MET A 257 -0.66 -22.72 15.75
N GLY A 258 -0.74 -21.74 16.67
CA GLY A 258 -0.50 -20.32 16.41
C GLY A 258 0.90 -20.04 15.86
N SER A 259 1.91 -20.77 16.33
CA SER A 259 3.30 -20.67 15.85
C SER A 259 3.43 -21.11 14.39
N VAL A 260 2.72 -22.17 13.99
CA VAL A 260 2.68 -22.61 12.58
C VAL A 260 1.96 -21.61 11.70
N HIS A 261 0.85 -21.00 12.17
CA HIS A 261 0.19 -19.93 11.42
C HIS A 261 1.12 -18.72 11.20
N LYS A 262 1.93 -18.35 12.21
CA LYS A 262 2.93 -17.29 12.07
C LYS A 262 4.02 -17.67 11.05
N TYR A 263 4.54 -18.90 11.13
CA TYR A 263 5.52 -19.43 10.18
C TYR A 263 4.98 -19.35 8.74
N ASN A 264 3.79 -19.89 8.48
CA ASN A 264 3.21 -19.90 7.15
C ASN A 264 2.99 -18.48 6.59
N ARG A 265 2.52 -17.54 7.43
CA ARG A 265 2.39 -16.12 7.03
C ARG A 265 3.73 -15.47 6.73
N GLN A 266 4.77 -15.80 7.49
CA GLN A 266 6.12 -15.28 7.24
C GLN A 266 6.64 -15.78 5.88
N MET A 267 6.54 -17.08 5.59
CA MET A 267 6.94 -17.65 4.29
C MET A 267 6.21 -16.97 3.12
N GLU A 268 4.91 -16.74 3.29
CA GLU A 268 4.11 -16.04 2.28
C GLU A 268 4.57 -14.59 2.08
N GLN A 269 4.83 -13.86 3.16
CA GLN A 269 5.33 -12.49 3.10
C GLN A 269 6.73 -12.40 2.49
N GLU A 270 7.62 -13.33 2.82
CA GLU A 270 8.97 -13.42 2.24
C GLU A 270 8.89 -13.66 0.72
N TYR A 271 8.03 -14.57 0.29
CA TYR A 271 7.81 -14.83 -1.14
C TYR A 271 7.27 -13.60 -1.87
N LEU A 272 6.26 -12.93 -1.31
CA LEU A 272 5.74 -11.68 -1.87
C LEU A 272 6.80 -10.58 -1.94
N LYS A 273 7.64 -10.47 -0.91
CA LYS A 273 8.73 -9.51 -0.86
C LYS A 273 9.81 -9.82 -1.91
N GLU A 274 10.14 -11.10 -2.09
CA GLU A 274 11.07 -11.54 -3.13
C GLU A 274 10.52 -11.21 -4.54
N MET A 275 9.27 -11.56 -4.81
CA MET A 275 8.59 -11.17 -6.06
C MET A 275 8.68 -9.66 -6.29
N GLN A 276 8.34 -8.87 -5.29
CA GLN A 276 8.36 -7.42 -5.38
C GLN A 276 9.78 -6.88 -5.63
N SER A 277 10.79 -7.40 -4.96
CA SER A 277 12.18 -6.96 -5.16
C SER A 277 12.72 -7.33 -6.54
N ARG A 278 12.41 -8.54 -7.02
CA ARG A 278 12.85 -9.03 -8.33
C ARG A 278 12.32 -8.16 -9.47
N TYR A 279 11.06 -7.77 -9.42
CA TYR A 279 10.42 -7.03 -10.49
C TYR A 279 10.53 -5.50 -10.34
N SER A 280 10.64 -4.96 -9.12
CA SER A 280 10.92 -3.54 -8.93
C SER A 280 12.33 -3.13 -9.37
N LEU A 281 13.31 -4.02 -9.27
CA LEU A 281 14.67 -3.79 -9.77
C LEU A 281 14.74 -3.79 -11.30
N SER A 282 13.93 -4.60 -11.98
CA SER A 282 13.84 -4.57 -13.44
C SER A 282 13.24 -3.28 -13.98
N TYR A 283 12.27 -2.73 -13.27
CA TYR A 283 11.63 -1.45 -13.60
C TYR A 283 12.58 -0.24 -13.49
N SER A 284 13.52 -0.25 -12.54
CA SER A 284 14.52 0.83 -12.42
C SER A 284 15.62 0.78 -13.50
N ARG A 285 15.90 -0.39 -14.07
CA ARG A 285 16.99 -0.60 -15.03
C ARG A 285 16.62 -0.24 -16.48
N SER A 286 15.33 -0.18 -16.81
CA SER A 286 14.83 0.17 -18.16
C SER A 286 14.64 1.68 -18.39
N ARG A 287 15.02 2.54 -17.41
CA ARG A 287 14.81 3.99 -17.48
C ARG A 287 16.08 4.78 -17.78
N SER A 288 16.50 4.78 -19.02
CA SER A 288 17.23 5.90 -19.62
C SER A 288 16.24 6.72 -20.46
N GLY A 289 15.55 7.67 -19.86
CA GLY A 289 14.70 8.62 -20.58
C GLY A 289 13.52 9.13 -19.73
N HIS A 290 13.62 10.36 -19.32
CA HIS A 290 12.62 11.28 -18.77
C HIS A 290 11.18 10.73 -18.60
N LEU A 291 10.88 10.18 -17.43
CA LEU A 291 9.51 10.01 -16.94
C LEU A 291 9.52 10.09 -15.40
N LEU A 292 8.62 10.89 -14.87
CA LEU A 292 8.41 11.07 -13.43
C LEU A 292 8.27 9.71 -12.74
N ALA A 293 9.36 9.23 -12.14
CA ALA A 293 9.37 8.03 -11.35
C ALA A 293 8.68 8.30 -10.03
N PHE A 294 7.42 7.89 -9.89
CA PHE A 294 6.83 7.69 -8.58
C PHE A 294 7.43 6.43 -7.96
N THR A 295 8.62 6.58 -7.38
CA THR A 295 9.15 5.55 -6.48
C THR A 295 8.42 5.72 -5.15
N LEU A 296 7.32 5.03 -4.96
CA LEU A 296 6.79 4.81 -3.63
C LEU A 296 7.74 3.80 -2.95
N LYS A 297 8.73 4.31 -2.22
CA LYS A 297 9.42 3.53 -1.19
C LYS A 297 8.41 3.30 -0.07
N PHE A 298 7.99 2.05 0.13
CA PHE A 298 7.32 1.58 1.32
C PHE A 298 8.35 1.25 2.41
#